data_5cc8e292095bbaab6f08183c8324a9c5
#
_entry.id   5cc8e292095bbaab6f08183c8324a9c5
#
_cell.length_a   1.000
_cell.length_b   1.000
_cell.length_c   1.000
_cell.angle_alpha   90.00
_cell.angle_beta   90.00
_cell.angle_gamma   90.00
#
_symmetry.space_group_name_H-M   'P 1'
#
loop_
_entity.id
_entity.type
_entity.pdbx_description
1 polymer ?
#
loop_
_entity_poly.entity_id
_entity_poly.type
_entity_poly.pdbx_seq_one_letter_code
_entity_poly.pdbx_strand_id
1 'polypeptide(L)'
;MKLLDLVSKRVSVRSYDTERVVEKKVLDEVFEIARLAPSACNKQPWRLVVVRSKSKLTELSAAYDRDWFKTAPIVLAVIVDHTESWHRADGKDHADVDASIFVEHLCLAAAEKDLGTCWVCNFNPEVANRVLGIDGVEKELVALVPIGYPSDNSVFSKAKTRKDMSEIVSEI
;
A
#
# COMPACT_ATOMS: atom_id res chain seq x y z
N MET A 1 4.99 -9.62 -18.57
CA MET A 1 3.73 -8.84 -18.78
C MET A 1 4.13 -7.47 -19.31
N LYS A 2 3.36 -6.87 -20.26
CA LYS A 2 3.60 -5.46 -20.64
C LYS A 2 3.12 -4.54 -19.53
N LEU A 3 3.71 -3.35 -19.40
CA LEU A 3 3.33 -2.40 -18.34
C LEU A 3 1.84 -2.03 -18.38
N LEU A 4 1.30 -1.81 -19.58
CA LEU A 4 -0.13 -1.50 -19.74
C LEU A 4 -1.04 -2.63 -19.21
N ASP A 5 -0.66 -3.89 -19.45
CA ASP A 5 -1.42 -5.04 -18.95
C ASP A 5 -1.37 -5.09 -17.41
N LEU A 6 -0.19 -4.82 -16.84
CA LEU A 6 0.01 -4.81 -15.39
C LEU A 6 -0.78 -3.71 -14.70
N VAL A 7 -0.70 -2.48 -15.19
CA VAL A 7 -1.48 -1.36 -14.61
C VAL A 7 -2.98 -1.56 -14.82
N SER A 8 -3.39 -2.25 -15.88
CA SER A 8 -4.79 -2.64 -16.09
C SER A 8 -5.25 -3.71 -15.11
N LYS A 9 -4.41 -4.68 -14.81
CA LYS A 9 -4.68 -5.77 -13.86
C LYS A 9 -4.78 -5.28 -12.41
N ARG A 10 -3.90 -4.38 -11.95
CA ARG A 10 -3.91 -3.90 -10.58
C ARG A 10 -5.25 -3.23 -10.22
N VAL A 11 -5.94 -3.75 -9.24
CA VAL A 11 -7.22 -3.23 -8.71
C VAL A 11 -7.20 -3.23 -7.19
N SER A 12 -8.13 -2.49 -6.56
CA SER A 12 -8.34 -2.56 -5.11
C SER A 12 -9.15 -3.81 -4.77
N VAL A 13 -8.49 -4.79 -4.17
CA VAL A 13 -9.09 -6.05 -3.74
C VAL A 13 -9.61 -5.90 -2.32
N ARG A 14 -10.85 -6.35 -2.09
CA ARG A 14 -11.56 -6.26 -0.80
C ARG A 14 -12.21 -7.58 -0.41
N SER A 15 -11.58 -8.69 -0.78
CA SER A 15 -11.95 -10.05 -0.33
C SER A 15 -10.75 -10.96 -0.58
N TYR A 16 -10.29 -11.64 0.45
CA TYR A 16 -9.08 -12.46 0.39
C TYR A 16 -9.38 -13.91 0.68
N ASP A 17 -8.65 -14.81 0.03
CA ASP A 17 -8.65 -16.23 0.32
C ASP A 17 -7.90 -16.47 1.64
N THR A 18 -8.61 -16.83 2.69
CA THR A 18 -8.05 -17.04 4.04
C THR A 18 -7.26 -18.35 4.17
N GLU A 19 -7.43 -19.28 3.24
CA GLU A 19 -6.76 -20.59 3.25
C GLU A 19 -5.44 -20.58 2.47
N ARG A 20 -5.29 -19.62 1.56
CA ARG A 20 -4.11 -19.52 0.72
C ARG A 20 -3.01 -18.68 1.35
N VAL A 21 -1.91 -19.32 1.70
CA VAL A 21 -0.75 -18.66 2.32
C VAL A 21 0.05 -17.88 1.30
N VAL A 22 0.40 -16.64 1.63
CA VAL A 22 1.38 -15.86 0.86
C VAL A 22 2.78 -16.23 1.32
N GLU A 23 3.54 -16.88 0.44
CA GLU A 23 4.89 -17.33 0.73
C GLU A 23 5.83 -16.14 0.95
N LYS A 24 6.78 -16.31 1.87
CA LYS A 24 7.79 -15.27 2.16
C LYS A 24 8.55 -14.84 0.90
N LYS A 25 8.96 -15.81 0.06
CA LYS A 25 9.69 -15.53 -1.17
C LYS A 25 8.92 -14.60 -2.11
N VAL A 26 7.61 -14.81 -2.26
CA VAL A 26 6.76 -13.96 -3.11
C VAL A 26 6.71 -12.53 -2.58
N LEU A 27 6.61 -12.37 -1.25
CA LEU A 27 6.64 -11.04 -0.63
C LEU A 27 8.01 -10.37 -0.75
N ASP A 28 9.09 -11.12 -0.58
CA ASP A 28 10.45 -10.60 -0.74
C ASP A 28 10.65 -10.05 -2.18
N GLU A 29 10.12 -10.73 -3.21
CA GLU A 29 10.15 -10.24 -4.60
C GLU A 29 9.30 -8.95 -4.76
N VAL A 30 8.13 -8.88 -4.13
CA VAL A 30 7.30 -7.67 -4.12
C VAL A 30 8.03 -6.49 -3.46
N PHE A 31 8.70 -6.73 -2.33
CA PHE A 31 9.44 -5.70 -1.62
C PHE A 31 10.68 -5.23 -2.39
N GLU A 32 11.38 -6.15 -3.09
CA GLU A 32 12.49 -5.78 -3.96
C GLU A 32 12.07 -4.81 -5.07
N ILE A 33 10.91 -5.01 -5.68
CA ILE A 33 10.39 -4.08 -6.69
C ILE A 33 9.96 -2.76 -6.04
N ALA A 34 9.26 -2.83 -4.90
CA ALA A 34 8.78 -1.64 -4.22
C ALA A 34 9.92 -0.71 -3.78
N ARG A 35 11.03 -1.26 -3.25
CA ARG A 35 12.18 -0.45 -2.81
C ARG A 35 12.92 0.29 -3.93
N LEU A 36 12.67 -0.07 -5.20
CA LEU A 36 13.21 0.65 -6.37
C LEU A 36 12.42 1.91 -6.71
N ALA A 37 11.38 2.23 -5.96
CA ALA A 37 10.65 3.47 -6.10
C ALA A 37 11.57 4.68 -5.94
N PRO A 38 11.48 5.70 -6.81
CA PRO A 38 12.21 6.95 -6.62
C PRO A 38 11.64 7.75 -5.45
N SER A 39 12.47 8.62 -4.88
CA SER A 39 12.07 9.60 -3.88
C SER A 39 12.78 10.93 -4.10
N ALA A 40 12.24 11.99 -3.54
CA ALA A 40 12.85 13.31 -3.62
C ALA A 40 14.27 13.28 -3.04
N CYS A 41 15.25 13.71 -3.82
CA CYS A 41 16.69 13.64 -3.48
C CYS A 41 17.17 12.27 -2.97
N ASN A 42 16.50 11.20 -3.40
CA ASN A 42 16.75 9.82 -2.98
C ASN A 42 16.71 9.62 -1.45
N LYS A 43 15.88 10.37 -0.76
CA LYS A 43 15.75 10.34 0.71
C LYS A 43 15.14 9.04 1.25
N GLN A 44 14.22 8.40 0.50
CA GLN A 44 13.59 7.13 0.86
C GLN A 44 13.02 7.11 2.30
N PRO A 45 12.16 8.08 2.67
CA PRO A 45 11.71 8.27 4.04
C PRO A 45 10.71 7.23 4.53
N TRP A 46 10.45 6.21 3.75
CA TRP A 46 9.48 5.16 4.06
C TRP A 46 10.06 4.01 4.87
N ARG A 47 9.21 3.43 5.69
CA ARG A 47 9.42 2.16 6.39
C ARG A 47 8.20 1.27 6.17
N LEU A 48 8.42 -0.02 6.03
CA LEU A 48 7.36 -1.02 5.83
C LEU A 48 7.32 -1.97 7.02
N VAL A 49 6.19 -2.00 7.73
CA VAL A 49 5.93 -2.97 8.78
C VAL A 49 4.99 -4.05 8.27
N VAL A 50 5.42 -5.30 8.33
CA VAL A 50 4.65 -6.46 7.88
C VAL A 50 3.91 -7.07 9.08
N VAL A 51 2.60 -6.87 9.15
CA VAL A 51 1.75 -7.43 10.21
C VAL A 51 1.18 -8.76 9.73
N ARG A 52 1.62 -9.87 10.37
CA ARG A 52 1.19 -11.25 10.04
C ARG A 52 0.61 -11.99 11.24
N SER A 53 0.95 -11.59 12.47
CA SER A 53 0.46 -12.31 13.63
C SER A 53 -1.05 -12.09 13.77
N LYS A 54 -1.79 -13.16 13.99
CA LYS A 54 -3.26 -13.13 14.06
C LYS A 54 -3.74 -12.17 15.16
N SER A 55 -3.03 -12.12 16.31
CA SER A 55 -3.36 -11.16 17.37
C SER A 55 -3.19 -9.71 16.92
N LYS A 56 -2.07 -9.39 16.25
CA LYS A 56 -1.81 -8.01 15.78
C LYS A 56 -2.74 -7.61 14.64
N LEU A 57 -3.11 -8.52 13.74
CA LEU A 57 -4.13 -8.26 12.72
C LEU A 57 -5.48 -7.96 13.36
N THR A 58 -5.86 -8.70 14.40
CA THR A 58 -7.11 -8.44 15.15
C THR A 58 -7.07 -7.08 15.84
N GLU A 59 -5.98 -6.75 16.53
CA GLU A 59 -5.80 -5.44 17.17
C GLU A 59 -5.87 -4.30 16.13
N LEU A 60 -5.18 -4.47 14.98
CA LEU A 60 -5.12 -3.47 13.92
C LEU A 60 -6.46 -3.29 13.20
N SER A 61 -7.28 -4.35 13.14
CA SER A 61 -8.61 -4.27 12.53
C SER A 61 -9.55 -3.30 13.25
N ALA A 62 -9.28 -2.98 14.52
CA ALA A 62 -10.01 -1.95 15.25
C ALA A 62 -9.73 -0.52 14.73
N ALA A 63 -8.62 -0.30 14.03
CA ALA A 63 -8.33 0.97 13.36
C ALA A 63 -9.14 1.15 12.06
N TYR A 64 -9.52 0.06 11.41
CA TYR A 64 -10.32 0.06 10.19
C TYR A 64 -11.33 -1.09 10.23
N ASP A 65 -12.46 -0.87 10.88
CA ASP A 65 -13.49 -1.89 11.13
C ASP A 65 -14.33 -2.15 9.86
N ARG A 66 -13.80 -3.03 9.01
CA ARG A 66 -14.46 -3.56 7.81
C ARG A 66 -14.26 -5.07 7.74
N ASP A 67 -15.34 -5.81 7.51
CA ASP A 67 -15.29 -7.28 7.49
C ASP A 67 -14.30 -7.81 6.46
N TRP A 68 -14.27 -7.21 5.28
CA TRP A 68 -13.33 -7.60 4.24
C TRP A 68 -11.84 -7.39 4.65
N PHE A 69 -11.54 -6.35 5.46
CA PHE A 69 -10.18 -6.07 5.94
C PHE A 69 -9.69 -7.17 6.88
N LYS A 70 -10.61 -7.72 7.69
CA LYS A 70 -10.34 -8.82 8.62
C LYS A 70 -10.01 -10.14 7.91
N THR A 71 -10.35 -10.28 6.61
CA THR A 71 -10.01 -11.47 5.82
C THR A 71 -8.58 -11.44 5.28
N ALA A 72 -7.90 -10.29 5.32
CA ALA A 72 -6.55 -10.18 4.80
C ALA A 72 -5.56 -10.98 5.67
N PRO A 73 -4.75 -11.88 5.07
CA PRO A 73 -3.77 -12.68 5.82
C PRO A 73 -2.57 -11.86 6.29
N ILE A 74 -2.34 -10.72 5.66
CA ILE A 74 -1.22 -9.81 5.94
C ILE A 74 -1.70 -8.38 5.73
N VAL A 75 -1.26 -7.48 6.61
CA VAL A 75 -1.39 -6.04 6.42
C VAL A 75 0.00 -5.41 6.41
N LEU A 76 0.30 -4.65 5.38
CA LEU A 76 1.52 -3.87 5.26
C LEU A 76 1.22 -2.44 5.75
N ALA A 77 1.87 -2.02 6.82
CA ALA A 77 1.77 -0.65 7.32
C ALA A 77 2.93 0.16 6.72
N VAL A 78 2.58 1.19 5.95
CA VAL A 78 3.54 2.09 5.32
C VAL A 78 3.68 3.34 6.18
N ILE A 79 4.86 3.49 6.76
CA ILE A 79 5.20 4.55 7.70
C ILE A 79 6.21 5.46 7.01
N VAL A 80 6.07 6.77 7.17
CA VAL A 80 7.09 7.75 6.78
C VAL A 80 7.79 8.31 8.00
N ASP A 81 9.04 8.69 7.82
CA ASP A 81 9.83 9.43 8.80
C ASP A 81 10.03 10.86 8.28
N HIS A 82 9.33 11.81 8.88
CA HIS A 82 9.35 13.22 8.48
C HIS A 82 10.71 13.87 8.71
N THR A 83 11.53 13.32 9.60
CA THR A 83 12.89 13.83 9.87
C THR A 83 13.86 13.44 8.75
N GLU A 84 13.56 12.40 7.98
CA GLU A 84 14.35 11.94 6.84
C GLU A 84 13.82 12.46 5.48
N SER A 85 12.61 13.03 5.44
CA SER A 85 11.96 13.48 4.21
C SER A 85 12.65 14.69 3.56
N TRP A 86 12.34 14.93 2.30
CA TRP A 86 12.74 16.14 1.61
C TRP A 86 11.65 17.22 1.73
N HIS A 87 12.11 18.43 2.04
CA HIS A 87 11.23 19.60 2.12
C HIS A 87 11.53 20.55 0.96
N ARG A 88 10.49 21.01 0.28
CA ARG A 88 10.56 22.06 -0.73
C ARG A 88 10.89 23.39 -0.05
N ALA A 89 11.42 24.36 -0.82
CA ALA A 89 11.87 25.66 -0.28
C ALA A 89 10.77 26.46 0.46
N ASP A 90 9.50 26.19 0.20
CA ASP A 90 8.36 26.80 0.89
C ASP A 90 7.92 26.01 2.14
N GLY A 91 8.69 25.00 2.54
CA GLY A 91 8.43 24.17 3.71
C GLY A 91 7.53 22.95 3.47
N LYS A 92 7.04 22.74 2.23
CA LYS A 92 6.19 21.57 1.96
C LYS A 92 6.98 20.28 2.08
N ASP A 93 6.56 19.43 3.01
CA ASP A 93 7.06 18.07 3.15
C ASP A 93 6.59 17.17 1.99
N HIS A 94 7.47 16.34 1.48
CA HIS A 94 7.20 15.40 0.38
C HIS A 94 7.14 13.94 0.82
N ALA A 95 7.12 13.64 2.11
CA ALA A 95 7.05 12.29 2.64
C ALA A 95 5.89 11.47 2.06
N ASP A 96 4.68 12.05 2.03
CA ASP A 96 3.49 11.41 1.46
C ASP A 96 3.61 11.17 -0.05
N VAL A 97 4.24 12.09 -0.78
CA VAL A 97 4.48 11.93 -2.22
C VAL A 97 5.39 10.73 -2.46
N ASP A 98 6.50 10.67 -1.74
CA ASP A 98 7.47 9.59 -1.85
C ASP A 98 6.85 8.24 -1.43
N ALA A 99 6.11 8.21 -0.32
CA ALA A 99 5.39 7.02 0.13
C ALA A 99 4.34 6.56 -0.89
N SER A 100 3.65 7.50 -1.55
CA SER A 100 2.65 7.18 -2.59
C SER A 100 3.28 6.46 -3.78
N ILE A 101 4.46 6.89 -4.22
CA ILE A 101 5.22 6.24 -5.29
C ILE A 101 5.63 4.83 -4.86
N PHE A 102 6.16 4.68 -3.64
CA PHE A 102 6.53 3.38 -3.08
C PHE A 102 5.33 2.42 -3.02
N VAL A 103 4.18 2.87 -2.53
CA VAL A 103 2.97 2.04 -2.43
C VAL A 103 2.45 1.63 -3.80
N GLU A 104 2.50 2.50 -4.82
CA GLU A 104 2.07 2.10 -6.16
C GLU A 104 3.01 1.04 -6.75
N HIS A 105 4.34 1.17 -6.59
CA HIS A 105 5.28 0.11 -7.00
C HIS A 105 4.97 -1.22 -6.30
N LEU A 106 4.70 -1.18 -5.00
CA LEU A 106 4.30 -2.35 -4.19
C LEU A 106 3.01 -2.99 -4.73
N CYS A 107 1.99 -2.18 -5.01
CA CYS A 107 0.71 -2.66 -5.52
C CYS A 107 0.82 -3.26 -6.93
N LEU A 108 1.66 -2.69 -7.79
CA LEU A 108 1.94 -3.24 -9.12
C LEU A 108 2.70 -4.56 -9.02
N ALA A 109 3.75 -4.62 -8.20
CA ALA A 109 4.51 -5.84 -7.96
C ALA A 109 3.63 -6.97 -7.40
N ALA A 110 2.74 -6.66 -6.45
CA ALA A 110 1.77 -7.61 -5.92
C ALA A 110 0.83 -8.14 -7.03
N ALA A 111 0.31 -7.24 -7.86
CA ALA A 111 -0.58 -7.62 -8.97
C ALA A 111 0.12 -8.51 -10.01
N GLU A 112 1.42 -8.33 -10.24
CA GLU A 112 2.22 -9.22 -11.10
C GLU A 112 2.25 -10.65 -10.56
N LYS A 113 2.25 -10.82 -9.24
CA LYS A 113 2.26 -12.11 -8.52
C LYS A 113 0.86 -12.64 -8.20
N ASP A 114 -0.18 -12.15 -8.85
CA ASP A 114 -1.59 -12.50 -8.57
C ASP A 114 -2.04 -12.21 -7.13
N LEU A 115 -1.32 -11.32 -6.43
CA LEU A 115 -1.73 -10.84 -5.13
C LEU A 115 -2.64 -9.62 -5.27
N GLY A 116 -3.71 -9.61 -4.50
CA GLY A 116 -4.59 -8.47 -4.35
C GLY A 116 -4.10 -7.54 -3.25
N THR A 117 -4.22 -6.24 -3.50
CA THR A 117 -3.95 -5.18 -2.52
C THR A 117 -5.09 -4.18 -2.49
N CYS A 118 -5.21 -3.46 -1.39
CA CYS A 118 -6.07 -2.27 -1.32
C CYS A 118 -5.35 -1.19 -0.51
N TRP A 119 -5.23 0.00 -1.07
CA TRP A 119 -4.67 1.14 -0.36
C TRP A 119 -5.74 1.74 0.56
N VAL A 120 -5.54 1.69 1.88
CA VAL A 120 -6.44 2.19 2.91
C VAL A 120 -5.77 3.34 3.65
N CYS A 121 -6.36 4.55 3.56
CA CYS A 121 -5.93 5.73 4.32
C CYS A 121 -7.01 6.20 5.33
N ASN A 122 -8.25 5.75 5.19
CA ASN A 122 -9.34 6.12 6.10
C ASN A 122 -9.39 5.16 7.30
N PHE A 123 -8.39 5.21 8.18
CA PHE A 123 -8.32 4.43 9.42
C PHE A 123 -8.25 5.36 10.63
N ASN A 124 -8.45 4.83 11.84
CA ASN A 124 -8.22 5.56 13.08
C ASN A 124 -6.71 5.57 13.41
N PRO A 125 -6.02 6.74 13.31
CA PRO A 125 -4.57 6.81 13.50
C PRO A 125 -4.15 6.50 14.93
N GLU A 126 -4.93 6.91 15.96
CA GLU A 126 -4.59 6.68 17.37
C GLU A 126 -4.54 5.17 17.68
N VAL A 127 -5.51 4.42 17.16
CA VAL A 127 -5.55 2.96 17.34
C VAL A 127 -4.41 2.30 16.58
N ALA A 128 -4.17 2.69 15.33
CA ALA A 128 -3.12 2.10 14.50
C ALA A 128 -1.72 2.40 15.08
N ASN A 129 -1.45 3.64 15.46
CA ASN A 129 -0.17 4.06 16.03
C ASN A 129 0.15 3.27 17.32
N ARG A 130 -0.85 3.11 18.22
CA ARG A 130 -0.68 2.31 19.42
C ARG A 130 -0.34 0.85 19.11
N VAL A 131 -1.01 0.23 18.13
CA VAL A 131 -0.76 -1.17 17.74
C VAL A 131 0.62 -1.34 17.11
N LEU A 132 1.05 -0.35 16.33
CA LEU A 132 2.34 -0.36 15.61
C LEU A 132 3.50 0.17 16.46
N GLY A 133 3.22 0.85 17.57
CA GLY A 133 4.24 1.42 18.46
C GLY A 133 4.95 2.62 17.86
N ILE A 134 4.22 3.48 17.13
CA ILE A 134 4.75 4.73 16.53
C ILE A 134 4.14 5.95 17.21
N ASP A 135 4.87 7.09 17.19
CA ASP A 135 4.44 8.33 17.84
C ASP A 135 3.35 9.09 17.06
N GLY A 136 3.30 8.91 15.74
CA GLY A 136 2.35 9.58 14.85
C GLY A 136 2.68 11.03 14.55
N VAL A 137 3.87 11.51 14.92
CA VAL A 137 4.37 12.88 14.69
C VAL A 137 5.60 12.85 13.80
N GLU A 138 6.74 12.36 14.29
CA GLU A 138 7.94 12.17 13.46
C GLU A 138 7.77 10.98 12.54
N LYS A 139 7.11 9.92 13.01
CA LYS A 139 6.76 8.72 12.24
C LYS A 139 5.27 8.63 12.05
N GLU A 140 4.81 8.87 10.85
CA GLU A 140 3.39 8.84 10.48
C GLU A 140 3.03 7.59 9.70
N LEU A 141 1.90 6.98 10.04
CA LEU A 141 1.30 5.91 9.26
C LEU A 141 0.52 6.52 8.08
N VAL A 142 1.05 6.40 6.87
CA VAL A 142 0.43 6.93 5.65
C VAL A 142 -0.66 6.00 5.13
N ALA A 143 -0.41 4.69 5.16
CA ALA A 143 -1.35 3.72 4.60
C ALA A 143 -1.27 2.36 5.29
N LEU A 144 -2.43 1.70 5.34
CA LEU A 144 -2.54 0.26 5.57
C LEU A 144 -2.83 -0.42 4.23
N VAL A 145 -1.98 -1.36 3.84
CA VAL A 145 -2.13 -2.10 2.58
C VAL A 145 -2.32 -3.59 2.89
N PRO A 146 -3.57 -4.05 3.06
CA PRO A 146 -3.85 -5.48 3.14
C PRO A 146 -3.41 -6.16 1.84
N ILE A 147 -2.77 -7.33 1.96
CA ILE A 147 -2.22 -8.10 0.85
C ILE A 147 -2.48 -9.59 1.03
N GLY A 148 -2.89 -10.25 -0.05
CA GLY A 148 -3.18 -11.67 -0.08
C GLY A 148 -3.71 -12.09 -1.45
N TYR A 149 -3.93 -13.37 -1.64
CA TYR A 149 -4.62 -13.83 -2.84
C TYR A 149 -6.10 -13.44 -2.75
N PRO A 150 -6.71 -12.90 -3.82
CA PRO A 150 -8.14 -12.60 -3.80
C PRO A 150 -8.96 -13.90 -3.72
N SER A 151 -10.12 -13.86 -3.07
CA SER A 151 -11.06 -14.98 -3.02
C SER A 151 -11.67 -15.32 -4.38
N ASP A 152 -11.67 -14.35 -5.30
CA ASP A 152 -12.10 -14.51 -6.69
C ASP A 152 -11.13 -13.75 -7.63
N ASN A 153 -10.44 -14.51 -8.47
CA ASN A 153 -9.49 -13.95 -9.42
C ASN A 153 -10.13 -13.14 -10.56
N SER A 154 -11.45 -13.24 -10.75
CA SER A 154 -12.16 -12.41 -11.74
C SER A 154 -12.06 -10.91 -11.43
N VAL A 155 -11.70 -10.55 -10.19
CA VAL A 155 -11.46 -9.15 -9.78
C VAL A 155 -10.40 -8.45 -10.65
N PHE A 156 -9.41 -9.18 -11.15
CA PHE A 156 -8.34 -8.64 -12.00
C PHE A 156 -8.79 -8.31 -13.44
N SER A 157 -9.95 -8.81 -13.85
CA SER A 157 -10.53 -8.54 -15.17
C SER A 157 -11.56 -7.40 -15.17
N LYS A 158 -11.79 -6.76 -14.02
CA LYS A 158 -12.76 -5.66 -13.91
C LYS A 158 -12.31 -4.45 -14.71
N ALA A 159 -13.19 -3.93 -15.55
CA ALA A 159 -12.97 -2.69 -16.28
C ALA A 159 -12.75 -1.51 -15.31
N LYS A 160 -11.85 -0.62 -15.68
CA LYS A 160 -11.54 0.59 -14.92
C LYS A 160 -12.19 1.80 -15.58
N THR A 161 -12.96 2.54 -14.80
CA THR A 161 -13.43 3.87 -15.23
C THR A 161 -12.31 4.88 -14.94
N ARG A 162 -12.01 5.74 -15.92
CA ARG A 162 -11.06 6.85 -15.82
C ARG A 162 -11.66 8.05 -16.52
N LYS A 163 -11.17 9.22 -16.17
CA LYS A 163 -11.44 10.44 -16.92
C LYS A 163 -10.83 10.34 -18.32
N ASP A 164 -11.41 11.06 -19.27
CA ASP A 164 -10.85 11.19 -20.61
C ASP A 164 -9.51 11.95 -20.59
N MET A 165 -8.66 11.67 -21.58
CA MET A 165 -7.34 12.31 -21.66
C MET A 165 -7.43 13.83 -21.72
N SER A 166 -8.45 14.39 -22.39
CA SER A 166 -8.72 15.82 -22.46
C SER A 166 -9.04 16.49 -21.12
N GLU A 167 -9.47 15.69 -20.10
CA GLU A 167 -9.73 16.22 -18.76
C GLU A 167 -8.47 16.26 -17.89
N ILE A 168 -7.41 15.51 -18.24
CA ILE A 168 -6.22 15.36 -17.42
C ILE A 168 -4.94 15.86 -18.09
N VAL A 169 -4.97 16.11 -19.39
CA VAL A 169 -3.84 16.62 -20.17
C VAL A 169 -4.25 17.93 -20.84
N SER A 170 -3.44 18.96 -20.65
CA SER A 170 -3.58 20.26 -21.34
C SER A 170 -2.24 20.62 -21.97
N GLU A 171 -2.28 21.13 -23.19
CA GLU A 171 -1.12 21.70 -23.88
C GLU A 171 -1.22 23.23 -23.82
N ILE A 172 -0.11 23.91 -23.55
CA ILE A 172 0.01 25.37 -23.46
C ILE A 172 1.13 25.88 -24.33
#